data_ef7aa92c2b746e8eb74167e933b8d7bc
#
_entry.id   ef7aa92c2b746e8eb74167e933b8d7bc
#
_cell.length_a   1.000
_cell.length_b   1.000
_cell.length_c   1.000
_cell.angle_alpha   90.00
_cell.angle_beta   90.00
_cell.angle_gamma   90.00
#
_symmetry.space_group_name_H-M   'P 1'
#
loop_
_entity.id
_entity.type
_entity.pdbx_description
1 polymer ?
#
loop_
_entity_poly.entity_id
_entity_poly.type
_entity_poly.pdbx_seq_one_letter_code
_entity_poly.pdbx_strand_id
1 'polypeptide(L)'
;MAKLPEETTLTINSLKQQLLDIVDDATAVEFALFERFGEMTRTIPVLEQLKSVAEETASWFSQLSTLQLRIAQAQPIPSAGILELLAQVIERTQLRLPAWKRSIQELEIDWNIP
;
A
#
# COMPACT_ATOMS: atom_id res chain seq x y z
N MET A 1 3.98 -6.50 -28.74
CA MET A 1 2.94 -5.82 -27.96
C MET A 1 3.41 -5.58 -26.55
N ALA A 2 3.18 -4.37 -26.05
CA ALA A 2 3.59 -3.97 -24.68
C ALA A 2 2.64 -4.50 -23.63
N LYS A 3 2.34 -5.78 -23.67
CA LYS A 3 1.38 -6.38 -22.75
C LYS A 3 2.08 -7.32 -21.77
N LEU A 4 1.83 -7.09 -20.49
CA LEU A 4 2.36 -7.97 -19.45
C LEU A 4 1.71 -9.35 -19.50
N PRO A 5 2.43 -10.41 -19.07
CA PRO A 5 1.80 -11.71 -18.89
C PRO A 5 0.59 -11.60 -17.96
N GLU A 6 -0.42 -12.39 -18.23
CA GLU A 6 -1.65 -12.38 -17.42
C GLU A 6 -1.36 -12.61 -15.94
N GLU A 7 -0.46 -13.53 -15.62
CA GLU A 7 -0.05 -13.82 -14.26
C GLU A 7 0.51 -12.59 -13.55
N THR A 8 1.36 -11.83 -14.23
CA THR A 8 1.94 -10.60 -13.68
C THR A 8 0.84 -9.56 -13.44
N THR A 9 -0.08 -9.41 -14.38
CA THR A 9 -1.21 -8.48 -14.24
C THR A 9 -2.08 -8.84 -13.03
N LEU A 10 -2.37 -10.12 -12.84
CA LEU A 10 -3.13 -10.58 -11.69
C LEU A 10 -2.41 -10.30 -10.37
N THR A 11 -1.11 -10.52 -10.34
CA THR A 11 -0.28 -10.21 -9.17
C THR A 11 -0.33 -8.73 -8.82
N ILE A 12 -0.15 -7.86 -9.82
CA ILE A 12 -0.18 -6.40 -9.61
C ILE A 12 -1.55 -5.96 -9.09
N ASN A 13 -2.63 -6.45 -9.70
CA ASN A 13 -3.98 -6.07 -9.30
C ASN A 13 -4.30 -6.55 -7.88
N SER A 14 -3.83 -7.74 -7.51
CA SER A 14 -3.97 -8.26 -6.15
C SER A 14 -3.21 -7.39 -5.15
N LEU A 15 -1.98 -7.00 -5.46
CA LEU A 15 -1.18 -6.14 -4.59
C LEU A 15 -1.82 -4.76 -4.43
N LYS A 16 -2.32 -4.20 -5.52
CA LYS A 16 -3.00 -2.90 -5.48
C LYS A 16 -4.24 -2.95 -4.59
N GLN A 17 -5.01 -4.03 -4.67
CA GLN A 17 -6.18 -4.20 -3.81
C GLN A 17 -5.77 -4.32 -2.35
N GLN A 18 -4.73 -5.09 -2.05
CA GLN A 18 -4.22 -5.22 -0.69
C GLN A 18 -3.70 -3.89 -0.14
N LEU A 19 -3.05 -3.08 -0.97
CA LEU A 19 -2.61 -1.74 -0.57
C LEU A 19 -3.79 -0.82 -0.27
N LEU A 20 -4.85 -0.87 -1.08
CA LEU A 20 -6.07 -0.10 -0.82
C LEU A 20 -6.73 -0.54 0.49
N ASP A 21 -6.76 -1.83 0.76
CA ASP A 21 -7.31 -2.36 2.02
C ASP A 21 -6.54 -1.82 3.22
N ILE A 22 -5.20 -1.73 3.12
CA ILE A 22 -4.38 -1.18 4.18
C ILE A 22 -4.64 0.31 4.38
N VAL A 23 -4.77 1.08 3.30
CA VAL A 23 -5.12 2.50 3.39
C VAL A 23 -6.47 2.67 4.09
N ASP A 24 -7.44 1.86 3.71
CA ASP A 24 -8.78 1.89 4.32
C ASP A 24 -8.69 1.54 5.82
N ASP A 25 -8.01 0.46 6.16
CA ASP A 25 -7.87 0.03 7.56
C ASP A 25 -7.14 1.08 8.40
N ALA A 26 -6.04 1.62 7.90
CA ALA A 26 -5.25 2.62 8.62
C ALA A 26 -6.05 3.89 8.86
N THR A 27 -6.77 4.37 7.84
CA THR A 27 -7.58 5.59 7.98
C THR A 27 -8.80 5.35 8.86
N ALA A 28 -9.39 4.16 8.83
CA ALA A 28 -10.52 3.81 9.68
C ALA A 28 -10.11 3.75 11.16
N VAL A 29 -8.96 3.16 11.45
CA VAL A 29 -8.43 3.11 12.83
C VAL A 29 -8.06 4.51 13.32
N GLU A 30 -7.42 5.31 12.46
CA GLU A 30 -7.12 6.71 12.78
C GLU A 30 -8.38 7.49 13.14
N PHE A 31 -9.42 7.35 12.34
CA PHE A 31 -10.70 8.01 12.58
C PHE A 31 -11.33 7.54 13.90
N ALA A 32 -11.37 6.23 14.15
CA ALA A 32 -11.94 5.67 15.37
C ALA A 32 -11.19 6.13 16.61
N LEU A 33 -9.87 6.17 16.53
CA LEU A 33 -9.01 6.62 17.63
C LEU A 33 -9.24 8.11 17.92
N PHE A 34 -9.28 8.93 16.87
CA PHE A 34 -9.54 10.36 17.01
C PHE A 34 -10.93 10.64 17.60
N GLU A 35 -11.96 9.93 17.12
CA GLU A 35 -13.33 10.08 17.63
C GLU A 35 -13.43 9.71 19.12
N ARG A 36 -12.71 8.66 19.55
CA ARG A 36 -12.78 8.16 20.91
C ARG A 36 -11.94 8.97 21.90
N PHE A 37 -10.75 9.39 21.49
CA PHE A 37 -9.76 10.02 22.40
C PHE A 37 -9.37 11.44 22.02
N GLY A 38 -9.60 11.87 20.78
CA GLY A 38 -9.14 13.16 20.27
C GLY A 38 -7.61 13.23 20.17
N GLU A 39 -7.10 14.44 19.98
CA GLU A 39 -5.66 14.68 19.97
C GLU A 39 -5.15 14.88 21.40
N MET A 40 -4.38 13.93 21.87
CA MET A 40 -3.77 13.93 23.19
C MET A 40 -2.30 13.57 23.04
N THR A 41 -1.50 13.90 24.06
CA THR A 41 -0.08 13.53 24.07
C THR A 41 0.14 12.04 23.79
N ARG A 42 -0.78 11.19 24.28
CA ARG A 42 -0.71 9.73 24.09
C ARG A 42 -1.13 9.28 22.70
N THR A 43 -2.06 9.98 22.06
CA THR A 43 -2.62 9.55 20.76
C THR A 43 -1.88 10.14 19.56
N ILE A 44 -1.25 11.30 19.71
CA ILE A 44 -0.56 11.97 18.61
C ILE A 44 0.44 11.04 17.89
N PRO A 45 1.36 10.33 18.59
CA PRO A 45 2.31 9.46 17.91
C PRO A 45 1.62 8.30 17.16
N VAL A 46 0.52 7.77 17.69
CA VAL A 46 -0.22 6.68 17.07
C VAL A 46 -0.95 7.18 15.83
N LEU A 47 -1.58 8.35 15.90
CA LEU A 47 -2.24 8.96 14.74
C LEU A 47 -1.24 9.25 13.62
N GLU A 48 -0.05 9.75 13.97
CA GLU A 48 1.02 9.98 13.00
C GLU A 48 1.52 8.68 12.37
N GLN A 49 1.64 7.61 13.15
CA GLN A 49 2.04 6.29 12.66
C GLN A 49 1.02 5.75 11.65
N LEU A 50 -0.26 5.82 11.96
CA LEU A 50 -1.32 5.38 11.07
C LEU A 50 -1.36 6.20 9.78
N LYS A 51 -1.19 7.50 9.89
CA LYS A 51 -1.12 8.39 8.74
C LYS A 51 0.08 8.05 7.86
N SER A 52 1.23 7.76 8.46
CA SER A 52 2.44 7.36 7.74
C SER A 52 2.23 6.06 6.98
N VAL A 53 1.59 5.06 7.60
CA VAL A 53 1.26 3.79 6.92
C VAL A 53 0.35 4.03 5.72
N ALA A 54 -0.69 4.85 5.89
CA ALA A 54 -1.62 5.16 4.80
C ALA A 54 -0.91 5.89 3.65
N GLU A 55 -0.05 6.84 3.94
CA GLU A 55 0.69 7.59 2.93
C GLU A 55 1.70 6.69 2.20
N GLU A 56 2.42 5.85 2.92
CA GLU A 56 3.40 4.94 2.35
C GLU A 56 2.73 3.92 1.43
N THR A 57 1.65 3.29 1.88
CA THR A 57 0.93 2.31 1.06
C THR A 57 0.28 2.94 -0.16
N ALA A 58 -0.25 4.16 -0.04
CA ALA A 58 -0.77 4.92 -1.18
C ALA A 58 0.33 5.21 -2.20
N SER A 59 1.55 5.51 -1.75
CA SER A 59 2.69 5.75 -2.63
C SER A 59 3.05 4.49 -3.43
N TRP A 60 3.08 3.31 -2.80
CA TRP A 60 3.35 2.06 -3.50
C TRP A 60 2.25 1.73 -4.51
N PHE A 61 0.99 1.99 -4.16
CA PHE A 61 -0.13 1.84 -5.10
C PHE A 61 0.08 2.71 -6.35
N SER A 62 0.45 3.97 -6.16
CA SER A 62 0.70 4.90 -7.25
C SER A 62 1.87 4.46 -8.12
N GLN A 63 2.94 3.94 -7.53
CA GLN A 63 4.08 3.42 -8.28
C GLN A 63 3.70 2.24 -9.16
N LEU A 64 2.95 1.27 -8.62
CA LEU A 64 2.48 0.12 -9.40
C LEU A 64 1.58 0.56 -10.55
N SER A 65 0.65 1.48 -10.29
CA SER A 65 -0.26 2.00 -11.30
C SER A 65 0.49 2.75 -12.40
N THR A 66 1.46 3.57 -12.03
CA THR A 66 2.26 4.32 -13.00
C THR A 66 3.08 3.39 -13.88
N LEU A 67 3.69 2.36 -13.30
CA LEU A 67 4.48 1.38 -14.07
C LEU A 67 3.59 0.58 -15.01
N GLN A 68 2.41 0.15 -14.55
CA GLN A 68 1.45 -0.53 -15.43
C GLN A 68 1.09 0.32 -16.63
N LEU A 69 0.80 1.60 -16.39
CA LEU A 69 0.41 2.52 -17.46
C LEU A 69 1.56 2.74 -18.45
N ARG A 70 2.77 2.97 -17.95
CA ARG A 70 3.94 3.18 -18.81
C ARG A 70 4.23 1.95 -19.67
N ILE A 71 4.10 0.76 -19.10
CA ILE A 71 4.32 -0.49 -19.86
C ILE A 71 3.25 -0.63 -20.94
N ALA A 72 1.98 -0.34 -20.65
CA ALA A 72 0.93 -0.38 -21.64
C ALA A 72 1.15 0.61 -22.77
N GLN A 73 1.78 1.75 -22.48
CA GLN A 73 2.06 2.79 -23.47
C GLN A 73 3.34 2.52 -24.27
N ALA A 74 4.19 1.61 -23.81
CA ALA A 74 5.47 1.32 -24.44
C ALA A 74 5.31 0.33 -25.61
N GLN A 75 5.23 0.84 -26.82
CA GLN A 75 5.06 0.02 -28.01
C GLN A 75 6.32 0.07 -28.87
N PRO A 76 6.72 -1.04 -29.53
CA PRO A 76 6.06 -2.36 -29.54
C PRO A 76 6.34 -3.21 -28.32
N ILE A 77 7.41 -2.94 -27.58
CA ILE A 77 7.74 -3.67 -26.36
C ILE A 77 8.32 -2.69 -25.31
N PRO A 78 8.07 -2.96 -24.02
CA PRO A 78 8.66 -2.14 -22.96
C PRO A 78 10.17 -2.39 -22.85
N SER A 79 10.90 -1.40 -22.31
CA SER A 79 12.34 -1.55 -22.07
C SER A 79 12.60 -2.56 -20.95
N ALA A 80 13.78 -3.21 -21.01
CA ALA A 80 14.21 -4.12 -19.95
C ALA A 80 14.29 -3.40 -18.60
N GLY A 81 14.70 -2.13 -18.61
CA GLY A 81 14.82 -1.34 -17.38
C GLY A 81 13.49 -1.12 -16.67
N ILE A 82 12.41 -0.82 -17.41
CA ILE A 82 11.10 -0.60 -16.80
C ILE A 82 10.51 -1.91 -16.28
N LEU A 83 10.74 -3.02 -16.98
CA LEU A 83 10.31 -4.34 -16.53
C LEU A 83 11.03 -4.77 -15.25
N GLU A 84 12.33 -4.50 -15.16
CA GLU A 84 13.11 -4.77 -13.96
C GLU A 84 12.64 -3.92 -12.79
N LEU A 85 12.36 -2.65 -13.02
CA LEU A 85 11.84 -1.76 -11.99
C LEU A 85 10.48 -2.27 -11.46
N LEU A 86 9.61 -2.71 -12.37
CA LEU A 86 8.32 -3.30 -11.98
C LEU A 86 8.54 -4.53 -11.08
N ALA A 87 9.44 -5.42 -11.46
CA ALA A 87 9.73 -6.62 -10.67
C ALA A 87 10.22 -6.27 -9.28
N GLN A 88 11.09 -5.26 -9.15
CA GLN A 88 11.59 -4.79 -7.86
C GLN A 88 10.46 -4.20 -7.00
N VAL A 89 9.58 -3.41 -7.59
CA VAL A 89 8.47 -2.79 -6.85
C VAL A 89 7.49 -3.86 -6.36
N ILE A 90 7.20 -4.86 -7.19
CA ILE A 90 6.35 -5.99 -6.81
C ILE A 90 6.96 -6.72 -5.61
N GLU A 91 8.24 -7.08 -5.69
CA GLU A 91 8.93 -7.80 -4.62
C GLU A 91 8.93 -7.02 -3.31
N ARG A 92 9.29 -5.75 -3.37
CA ARG A 92 9.32 -4.88 -2.17
C ARG A 92 7.95 -4.72 -1.54
N THR A 93 6.91 -4.56 -2.37
CA THR A 93 5.54 -4.46 -1.88
C THR A 93 5.13 -5.74 -1.16
N GLN A 94 5.40 -6.90 -1.75
CA GLN A 94 5.09 -8.20 -1.16
C GLN A 94 5.78 -8.39 0.19
N LEU A 95 7.02 -7.94 0.32
CA LEU A 95 7.78 -8.06 1.56
C LEU A 95 7.24 -7.16 2.67
N ARG A 96 6.72 -6.00 2.33
CA ARG A 96 6.26 -5.02 3.33
C ARG A 96 4.80 -5.21 3.76
N LEU A 97 3.97 -5.84 2.93
CA LEU A 97 2.54 -6.01 3.23
C LEU A 97 2.26 -6.61 4.62
N PRO A 98 2.90 -7.73 5.01
CA PRO A 98 2.64 -8.31 6.33
C PRO A 98 2.97 -7.37 7.49
N ALA A 99 4.04 -6.59 7.35
CA ALA A 99 4.47 -5.65 8.39
C ALA A 99 3.45 -4.52 8.58
N TRP A 100 2.92 -3.96 7.50
CA TRP A 100 1.88 -2.93 7.58
C TRP A 100 0.61 -3.48 8.24
N LYS A 101 0.18 -4.66 7.81
CA LYS A 101 -1.02 -5.31 8.38
C LYS A 101 -0.85 -5.56 9.87
N ARG A 102 0.31 -6.06 10.27
CA ARG A 102 0.61 -6.34 11.68
C ARG A 102 0.61 -5.06 12.51
N SER A 103 1.22 -3.98 12.00
CA SER A 103 1.25 -2.70 12.70
C SER A 103 -0.14 -2.19 13.03
N ILE A 104 -1.05 -2.26 12.05
CA ILE A 104 -2.43 -1.82 12.24
C ILE A 104 -3.15 -2.71 13.27
N GLN A 105 -3.00 -4.03 13.16
CA GLN A 105 -3.61 -4.98 14.08
C GLN A 105 -3.14 -4.77 15.51
N GLU A 106 -1.85 -4.54 15.71
CA GLU A 106 -1.30 -4.27 17.04
C GLU A 106 -1.88 -3.00 17.64
N LEU A 107 -2.06 -1.97 16.84
CA LEU A 107 -2.67 -0.72 17.30
C LEU A 107 -4.16 -0.91 17.66
N GLU A 108 -4.90 -1.69 16.85
CA GLU A 108 -6.29 -2.00 17.15
C GLU A 108 -6.42 -2.72 18.49
N ILE A 109 -5.53 -3.67 18.76
CA ILE A 109 -5.51 -4.43 20.02
C ILE A 109 -5.13 -3.51 21.18
N ASP A 110 -4.02 -2.76 21.05
CA ASP A 110 -3.49 -1.91 22.10
C ASP A 110 -4.49 -0.83 22.54
N TRP A 111 -5.26 -0.31 21.61
CA TRP A 111 -6.23 0.76 21.86
C TRP A 111 -7.68 0.25 21.94
N ASN A 112 -7.85 -1.07 21.90
CA ASN A 112 -9.16 -1.71 21.98
C ASN A 112 -10.17 -1.16 20.96
N ILE A 113 -9.71 -1.05 19.72
CA ILE A 113 -10.53 -0.63 18.58
C ILE A 113 -11.16 -1.87 17.96
N PRO A 114 -12.50 -1.94 17.82
CA PRO A 114 -13.18 -3.10 17.21
C PRO A 114 -12.96 -3.26 15.72
#